data_00113cea89742d4809448df4a264b4a4
#
_entry.id   00113cea89742d4809448df4a264b4a4
#
_cell.length_a   1.000
_cell.length_b   1.000
_cell.length_c   1.000
_cell.angle_alpha   90.00
_cell.angle_beta   90.00
_cell.angle_gamma   90.00
#
_symmetry.space_group_name_H-M   'P 1'
#
loop_
_entity.id
_entity.type
_entity.pdbx_description
1 polymer ?
#
loop_
_entity_poly.entity_id
_entity_poly.type
_entity_poly.pdbx_seq_one_letter_code
_entity_poly.pdbx_strand_id
1 'polypeptide(L)'
;MATLKHIASKNSDYSAAETYLVYQHDEFSGKKILDEQSRPKLRESYILDTLECGEASFAMACLLANRKYDKNNHPDDIKSHQYIISFDPRDAAENGLTMEKAQALGLNFCKENFPGHPAIVCTHPDGHNHSGNIHVHIVIGSVRTREVERKPYMQKPRDWREGMKHSSTAQTMRHLRVAVMEMCQDAKLYQID
;
A
#
# COMPACT_ATOMS: atom_id res chain seq x y z
N MET A 1 -17.13 -7.90 -4.83
CA MET A 1 -15.87 -8.67 -5.06
C MET A 1 -14.68 -7.85 -4.62
N ALA A 2 -13.80 -8.41 -3.79
CA ALA A 2 -12.53 -7.76 -3.51
C ALA A 2 -11.65 -7.74 -4.76
N THR A 3 -10.81 -6.72 -4.94
CA THR A 3 -9.87 -6.61 -6.05
C THR A 3 -8.49 -6.20 -5.56
N LEU A 4 -7.44 -6.59 -6.27
CA LEU A 4 -6.07 -6.16 -6.01
C LEU A 4 -5.50 -5.45 -7.25
N LYS A 5 -5.15 -4.18 -7.08
CA LYS A 5 -4.46 -3.35 -8.08
C LYS A 5 -3.02 -3.07 -7.65
N HIS A 6 -2.09 -3.04 -8.59
CA HIS A 6 -0.69 -2.68 -8.35
C HIS A 6 -0.24 -1.52 -9.23
N ILE A 7 0.53 -0.60 -8.65
CA ILE A 7 1.14 0.54 -9.32
C ILE A 7 2.60 0.64 -8.86
N ALA A 8 3.54 0.65 -9.82
CA ALA A 8 4.95 0.92 -9.55
C ALA A 8 5.24 2.41 -9.77
N SER A 9 6.05 3.02 -8.91
CA SER A 9 6.38 4.44 -8.98
C SER A 9 7.89 4.66 -9.06
N LYS A 10 8.29 5.55 -9.96
CA LYS A 10 9.66 6.07 -10.10
C LYS A 10 9.84 7.41 -9.38
N ASN A 11 8.81 7.94 -8.74
CA ASN A 11 8.85 9.22 -8.06
C ASN A 11 9.84 9.16 -6.89
N SER A 12 10.80 10.10 -6.87
CA SER A 12 11.79 10.25 -5.80
C SER A 12 11.24 10.99 -4.57
N ASP A 13 10.12 11.68 -4.71
CA ASP A 13 9.41 12.29 -3.59
C ASP A 13 8.48 11.26 -2.93
N TYR A 14 8.98 10.59 -1.91
CA TYR A 14 8.20 9.61 -1.14
C TYR A 14 7.06 10.25 -0.34
N SER A 15 7.15 11.56 -0.02
CA SER A 15 6.06 12.26 0.69
C SER A 15 4.83 12.47 -0.18
N ALA A 16 4.99 12.41 -1.50
CA ALA A 16 3.87 12.49 -2.44
C ALA A 16 2.86 11.37 -2.24
N ALA A 17 3.30 10.17 -1.84
CA ALA A 17 2.41 9.05 -1.56
C ALA A 17 1.50 9.35 -0.36
N GLU A 18 2.07 9.79 0.77
CA GLU A 18 1.30 10.17 1.95
C GLU A 18 0.35 11.34 1.65
N THR A 19 0.85 12.36 0.95
CA THR A 19 0.06 13.51 0.51
C THR A 19 -1.17 13.06 -0.31
N TYR A 20 -0.99 12.12 -1.24
CA TYR A 20 -2.08 11.56 -2.03
C TYR A 20 -3.13 10.85 -1.17
N LEU A 21 -2.70 10.17 -0.13
CA LEU A 21 -3.58 9.40 0.74
C LEU A 21 -4.39 10.26 1.72
N VAL A 22 -3.83 11.37 2.20
CA VAL A 22 -4.48 12.20 3.24
C VAL A 22 -5.25 13.39 2.69
N TYR A 23 -4.90 13.91 1.50
CA TYR A 23 -5.59 15.04 0.88
C TYR A 23 -6.58 14.60 -0.20
N GLN A 24 -7.62 15.42 -0.40
CA GLN A 24 -8.57 15.21 -1.50
C GLN A 24 -7.93 15.59 -2.84
N HIS A 25 -8.20 14.79 -3.85
CA HIS A 25 -7.73 15.02 -5.22
C HIS A 25 -8.93 14.93 -6.17
N ASP A 26 -8.92 15.78 -7.18
CA ASP A 26 -9.85 15.69 -8.29
C ASP A 26 -9.58 14.41 -9.10
N GLU A 27 -10.61 13.61 -9.31
CA GLU A 27 -10.49 12.27 -9.92
C GLU A 27 -10.03 12.32 -11.38
N PHE A 28 -10.32 13.40 -12.11
CA PHE A 28 -10.02 13.53 -13.51
C PHE A 28 -8.64 14.15 -13.75
N SER A 29 -8.30 15.20 -13.01
CA SER A 29 -7.05 15.93 -13.20
C SER A 29 -5.90 15.47 -12.28
N GLY A 30 -6.23 14.71 -11.21
CA GLY A 30 -5.29 14.31 -10.17
C GLY A 30 -4.75 15.48 -9.33
N LYS A 31 -5.29 16.68 -9.51
CA LYS A 31 -4.87 17.87 -8.76
C LYS A 31 -5.50 17.87 -7.37
N LYS A 32 -4.76 18.43 -6.40
CA LYS A 32 -5.29 18.62 -5.04
C LYS A 32 -6.50 19.55 -5.07
N ILE A 33 -7.56 19.19 -4.34
CA ILE A 33 -8.70 20.07 -4.08
C ILE A 33 -8.28 21.05 -2.99
N LEU A 34 -8.55 22.34 -3.22
CA LEU A 34 -8.22 23.41 -2.28
C LEU A 34 -9.47 23.87 -1.53
N ASP A 35 -9.27 24.30 -0.27
CA ASP A 35 -10.30 24.97 0.53
C ASP A 35 -10.45 26.45 0.10
N GLU A 36 -11.37 27.18 0.77
CA GLU A 36 -11.63 28.59 0.52
C GLU A 36 -10.42 29.50 0.74
N GLN A 37 -9.43 29.03 1.54
CA GLN A 37 -8.17 29.73 1.80
C GLN A 37 -7.01 29.25 0.91
N SER A 38 -7.32 28.53 -0.19
CA SER A 38 -6.34 27.99 -1.14
C SER A 38 -5.35 26.98 -0.52
N ARG A 39 -5.72 26.29 0.55
CA ARG A 39 -4.95 25.24 1.18
C ARG A 39 -5.44 23.87 0.73
N PRO A 40 -4.57 22.84 0.61
CA PRO A 40 -5.01 21.49 0.31
C PRO A 40 -6.06 20.99 1.30
N LYS A 41 -7.19 20.51 0.80
CA LYS A 41 -8.30 20.00 1.61
C LYS A 41 -8.01 18.59 2.07
N LEU A 42 -8.01 18.34 3.39
CA LEU A 42 -7.88 16.99 3.95
C LEU A 42 -9.10 16.13 3.59
N ARG A 43 -8.91 14.82 3.50
CA ARG A 43 -10.02 13.86 3.43
C ARG A 43 -10.81 13.91 4.75
N GLU A 44 -12.11 13.73 4.64
CA GLU A 44 -13.01 13.76 5.81
C GLU A 44 -12.83 12.54 6.71
N SER A 45 -12.47 11.39 6.11
CA SER A 45 -12.26 10.14 6.84
C SER A 45 -11.17 9.30 6.19
N TYR A 46 -10.20 8.88 6.97
CA TYR A 46 -9.18 7.89 6.63
C TYR A 46 -8.54 7.34 7.91
N ILE A 47 -7.95 6.16 7.82
CA ILE A 47 -7.09 5.59 8.87
C ILE A 47 -5.73 5.33 8.23
N LEU A 48 -4.65 5.81 8.85
CA LEU A 48 -3.29 5.68 8.33
C LEU A 48 -2.34 5.21 9.41
N ASP A 49 -1.58 4.16 9.10
CA ASP A 49 -0.51 3.64 9.94
C ASP A 49 0.76 3.41 9.09
N THR A 50 1.92 3.40 9.74
CA THR A 50 3.20 3.07 9.14
C THR A 50 3.75 1.76 9.69
N LEU A 51 4.52 1.03 8.87
CA LEU A 51 5.20 -0.19 9.25
C LEU A 51 6.67 -0.12 8.82
N GLU A 52 7.56 -0.74 9.62
CA GLU A 52 8.99 -0.86 9.32
C GLU A 52 9.70 0.50 9.12
N CYS A 53 9.15 1.59 9.68
CA CYS A 53 9.72 2.94 9.58
C CYS A 53 10.51 3.35 10.84
N GLY A 54 10.40 2.62 11.97
CA GLY A 54 10.95 3.01 13.25
C GLY A 54 10.35 4.35 13.70
N GLU A 55 11.20 5.26 14.17
CA GLU A 55 10.80 6.62 14.58
C GLU A 55 10.73 7.61 13.41
N ALA A 56 11.08 7.19 12.18
CA ALA A 56 11.10 8.06 11.02
C ALA A 56 9.74 8.08 10.31
N SER A 57 9.47 9.15 9.56
CA SER A 57 8.38 9.12 8.58
C SER A 57 8.67 8.09 7.49
N PHE A 58 7.63 7.65 6.77
CA PHE A 58 7.78 6.75 5.63
C PHE A 58 8.80 7.27 4.60
N ALA A 59 8.70 8.56 4.24
CA ALA A 59 9.61 9.17 3.28
C ALA A 59 11.07 9.12 3.78
N MET A 60 11.30 9.46 5.03
CA MET A 60 12.64 9.42 5.62
C MET A 60 13.18 7.98 5.72
N ALA A 61 12.35 7.02 6.11
CA ALA A 61 12.74 5.61 6.17
C ALA A 61 13.16 5.09 4.78
N CYS A 62 12.43 5.44 3.71
CA CYS A 62 12.80 5.10 2.34
C CYS A 62 14.12 5.75 1.90
N LEU A 63 14.32 7.03 2.20
CA LEU A 63 15.56 7.75 1.85
C LEU A 63 16.77 7.18 2.60
N LEU A 64 16.63 6.86 3.88
CA LEU A 64 17.68 6.22 4.68
C LEU A 64 18.04 4.83 4.14
N ALA A 65 17.04 4.03 3.76
CA ALA A 65 17.26 2.73 3.14
C ALA A 65 17.99 2.85 1.79
N ASN A 66 17.57 3.78 0.94
CA ASN A 66 18.25 4.03 -0.34
C ASN A 66 19.72 4.39 -0.13
N ARG A 67 19.99 5.29 0.79
CA ARG A 67 21.35 5.74 1.11
C ARG A 67 22.21 4.61 1.71
N LYS A 68 21.64 3.85 2.66
CA LYS A 68 22.36 2.75 3.34
C LYS A 68 22.81 1.67 2.36
N TYR A 69 21.97 1.33 1.38
CA TYR A 69 22.21 0.21 0.47
C TYR A 69 22.60 0.64 -0.95
N ASP A 70 22.84 1.93 -1.17
CA ASP A 70 23.18 2.50 -2.49
C ASP A 70 22.18 2.09 -3.57
N LYS A 71 20.89 2.38 -3.33
CA LYS A 71 19.77 2.03 -4.22
C LYS A 71 19.01 3.26 -4.68
N ASN A 72 18.25 3.07 -5.75
CA ASN A 72 17.34 4.09 -6.31
C ASN A 72 18.03 5.39 -6.75
N ASN A 73 19.28 5.29 -7.19
CA ASN A 73 20.11 6.42 -7.64
C ASN A 73 19.75 6.86 -9.06
N HIS A 74 19.14 5.98 -9.85
CA HIS A 74 18.78 6.28 -11.24
C HIS A 74 17.32 6.79 -11.34
N PRO A 75 17.00 7.78 -12.21
CA PRO A 75 15.63 8.26 -12.41
C PRO A 75 14.64 7.15 -12.79
N ASP A 76 15.07 6.14 -13.53
CA ASP A 76 14.25 5.03 -13.98
C ASP A 76 14.04 3.90 -12.95
N ASP A 77 14.70 3.99 -11.82
CA ASP A 77 14.51 3.02 -10.74
C ASP A 77 13.08 3.07 -10.20
N ILE A 78 12.46 1.91 -10.03
CA ILE A 78 11.21 1.81 -9.26
C ILE A 78 11.55 2.02 -7.79
N LYS A 79 10.99 3.08 -7.21
CA LYS A 79 11.30 3.56 -5.86
C LYS A 79 10.28 3.11 -4.82
N SER A 80 9.04 2.95 -5.25
CA SER A 80 7.96 2.46 -4.41
C SER A 80 6.94 1.64 -5.20
N HIS A 81 6.15 0.85 -4.49
CA HIS A 81 5.04 0.08 -5.05
C HIS A 81 3.80 0.39 -4.23
N GLN A 82 2.68 0.62 -4.90
CA GLN A 82 1.37 0.76 -4.27
C GLN A 82 0.51 -0.43 -4.64
N TYR A 83 -0.08 -1.06 -3.64
CA TYR A 83 -1.08 -2.09 -3.75
C TYR A 83 -2.39 -1.55 -3.20
N ILE A 84 -3.49 -1.75 -3.92
CA ILE A 84 -4.81 -1.29 -3.49
C ILE A 84 -5.71 -2.52 -3.40
N ILE A 85 -6.20 -2.81 -2.20
CA ILE A 85 -7.19 -3.84 -1.95
C ILE A 85 -8.53 -3.14 -1.81
N SER A 86 -9.44 -3.37 -2.75
CA SER A 86 -10.81 -2.82 -2.69
C SER A 86 -11.76 -3.96 -2.33
N PHE A 87 -12.54 -3.79 -1.26
CA PHE A 87 -13.51 -4.78 -0.81
C PHE A 87 -14.84 -4.64 -1.57
N ASP A 88 -15.67 -5.67 -1.53
CA ASP A 88 -17.02 -5.61 -2.09
C ASP A 88 -17.85 -4.58 -1.31
N PRO A 89 -18.62 -3.69 -1.98
CA PRO A 89 -19.46 -2.71 -1.26
C PRO A 89 -20.49 -3.36 -0.34
N ARG A 90 -20.91 -4.60 -0.62
CA ARG A 90 -21.83 -5.35 0.24
C ARG A 90 -21.20 -5.78 1.57
N ASP A 91 -19.89 -5.90 1.65
CA ASP A 91 -19.21 -6.36 2.86
C ASP A 91 -19.47 -5.45 4.06
N ALA A 92 -19.66 -4.16 3.85
CA ALA A 92 -20.01 -3.23 4.92
C ALA A 92 -21.40 -3.53 5.51
N ALA A 93 -22.39 -3.78 4.66
CA ALA A 93 -23.78 -4.01 5.08
C ALA A 93 -24.04 -5.45 5.54
N GLU A 94 -23.46 -6.43 4.85
CA GLU A 94 -23.80 -7.84 5.02
C GLU A 94 -22.80 -8.59 5.92
N ASN A 95 -21.54 -8.22 5.90
CA ASN A 95 -20.46 -8.91 6.61
C ASN A 95 -19.81 -8.06 7.72
N GLY A 96 -20.36 -6.88 7.99
CA GLY A 96 -19.92 -5.99 9.06
C GLY A 96 -18.46 -5.52 8.89
N LEU A 97 -18.03 -5.28 7.65
CA LEU A 97 -16.74 -4.66 7.37
C LEU A 97 -16.79 -3.17 7.75
N THR A 98 -15.88 -2.78 8.63
CA THR A 98 -15.66 -1.36 9.00
C THR A 98 -14.30 -0.90 8.51
N MET A 99 -14.03 0.40 8.58
CA MET A 99 -12.70 0.96 8.24
C MET A 99 -11.62 0.36 9.14
N GLU A 100 -11.89 0.18 10.43
CA GLU A 100 -10.96 -0.37 11.41
C GLU A 100 -10.63 -1.83 11.10
N LYS A 101 -11.64 -2.64 10.73
CA LYS A 101 -11.42 -4.03 10.29
C LYS A 101 -10.61 -4.08 9.00
N ALA A 102 -10.94 -3.24 8.02
CA ALA A 102 -10.20 -3.16 6.76
C ALA A 102 -8.75 -2.72 6.99
N GLN A 103 -8.51 -1.73 7.87
CA GLN A 103 -7.16 -1.29 8.25
C GLN A 103 -6.37 -2.44 8.91
N ALA A 104 -6.98 -3.17 9.84
CA ALA A 104 -6.35 -4.31 10.49
C ALA A 104 -5.98 -5.42 9.49
N LEU A 105 -6.88 -5.73 8.55
CA LEU A 105 -6.62 -6.69 7.46
C LEU A 105 -5.47 -6.20 6.57
N GLY A 106 -5.46 -4.94 6.18
CA GLY A 106 -4.38 -4.33 5.39
C GLY A 106 -3.03 -4.33 6.09
N LEU A 107 -3.00 -4.02 7.39
CA LEU A 107 -1.77 -4.09 8.21
C LEU A 107 -1.22 -5.52 8.29
N ASN A 108 -2.07 -6.50 8.55
CA ASN A 108 -1.66 -7.90 8.59
C ASN A 108 -1.18 -8.37 7.22
N PHE A 109 -1.92 -8.07 6.16
CA PHE A 109 -1.51 -8.37 4.79
C PHE A 109 -0.14 -7.78 4.45
N CYS A 110 0.11 -6.51 4.83
CA CYS A 110 1.38 -5.84 4.61
C CYS A 110 2.53 -6.52 5.37
N LYS A 111 2.33 -6.85 6.65
CA LYS A 111 3.33 -7.55 7.49
C LYS A 111 3.72 -8.91 6.91
N GLU A 112 2.74 -9.67 6.41
CA GLU A 112 2.94 -11.01 5.88
C GLU A 112 3.58 -11.02 4.50
N ASN A 113 3.17 -10.10 3.62
CA ASN A 113 3.53 -10.12 2.22
C ASN A 113 4.65 -9.15 1.84
N PHE A 114 4.90 -8.11 2.64
CA PHE A 114 5.97 -7.15 2.40
C PHE A 114 6.89 -6.94 3.62
N PRO A 115 7.33 -8.02 4.30
CA PRO A 115 8.13 -7.89 5.51
C PRO A 115 9.45 -7.16 5.22
N GLY A 116 9.85 -6.28 6.15
CA GLY A 116 11.10 -5.54 6.06
C GLY A 116 11.10 -4.35 5.11
N HIS A 117 9.97 -4.01 4.47
CA HIS A 117 9.84 -2.80 3.67
C HIS A 117 9.19 -1.68 4.48
N PRO A 118 9.76 -0.45 4.51
CA PRO A 118 9.02 0.69 5.03
C PRO A 118 7.69 0.80 4.29
N ALA A 119 6.59 1.00 5.01
CA ALA A 119 5.27 1.01 4.42
C ALA A 119 4.33 2.04 5.06
N ILE A 120 3.37 2.52 4.24
CA ILE A 120 2.14 3.19 4.69
C ILE A 120 0.98 2.25 4.37
N VAL A 121 0.08 2.08 5.33
CA VAL A 121 -1.21 1.42 5.14
C VAL A 121 -2.29 2.43 5.44
N CYS A 122 -3.14 2.74 4.47
CA CYS A 122 -4.18 3.75 4.60
C CYS A 122 -5.52 3.23 4.06
N THR A 123 -6.54 3.28 4.91
CA THR A 123 -7.90 2.89 4.55
C THR A 123 -8.77 4.10 4.29
N HIS A 124 -9.53 4.04 3.19
CA HIS A 124 -10.55 5.01 2.82
C HIS A 124 -11.93 4.35 2.78
N PRO A 125 -13.01 5.07 3.16
CA PRO A 125 -14.37 4.53 3.15
C PRO A 125 -15.04 4.59 1.78
N ASP A 126 -14.54 5.44 0.88
CA ASP A 126 -15.12 5.81 -0.41
C ASP A 126 -14.24 5.34 -1.57
N GLY A 127 -14.75 4.50 -2.43
CA GLY A 127 -14.09 4.15 -3.69
C GLY A 127 -14.22 5.27 -4.72
N HIS A 128 -13.53 5.10 -5.87
CA HIS A 128 -13.71 5.98 -7.04
C HIS A 128 -15.19 6.12 -7.37
N ASN A 129 -15.63 7.33 -7.74
CA ASN A 129 -17.01 7.66 -8.08
C ASN A 129 -18.03 7.42 -6.95
N HIS A 130 -17.64 7.62 -5.70
CA HIS A 130 -18.51 7.40 -4.54
C HIS A 130 -19.16 6.00 -4.54
N SER A 131 -18.44 5.00 -5.02
CA SER A 131 -18.91 3.61 -5.10
C SER A 131 -19.17 2.97 -3.73
N GLY A 132 -18.79 3.64 -2.63
CA GLY A 132 -18.99 3.15 -1.27
C GLY A 132 -18.10 1.95 -0.91
N ASN A 133 -17.11 1.65 -1.72
CA ASN A 133 -16.19 0.54 -1.43
C ASN A 133 -15.13 0.97 -0.43
N ILE A 134 -15.08 0.32 0.71
CA ILE A 134 -13.92 0.44 1.59
C ILE A 134 -12.71 -0.13 0.84
N HIS A 135 -11.61 0.59 0.84
CA HIS A 135 -10.38 0.16 0.19
C HIS A 135 -9.15 0.53 1.00
N VAL A 136 -8.14 -0.32 0.92
CA VAL A 136 -6.86 -0.16 1.62
C VAL A 136 -5.75 0.06 0.62
N HIS A 137 -5.04 1.16 0.78
CA HIS A 137 -3.79 1.46 0.09
C HIS A 137 -2.62 0.96 0.92
N ILE A 138 -1.75 0.17 0.32
CA ILE A 138 -0.49 -0.26 0.91
C ILE A 138 0.62 0.27 0.01
N VAL A 139 1.38 1.24 0.49
CA VAL A 139 2.53 1.81 -0.23
C VAL A 139 3.80 1.34 0.45
N ILE A 140 4.65 0.63 -0.28
CA ILE A 140 5.93 0.13 0.23
C ILE A 140 7.09 0.83 -0.45
N GLY A 141 8.13 1.16 0.30
CA GLY A 141 9.45 1.50 -0.25
C GLY A 141 10.06 0.26 -0.91
N SER A 142 10.67 0.44 -2.08
CA SER A 142 11.18 -0.70 -2.86
C SER A 142 12.32 -1.46 -2.16
N VAL A 143 13.05 -0.82 -1.25
CA VAL A 143 14.25 -1.39 -0.61
C VAL A 143 13.92 -2.00 0.74
N ARG A 144 14.31 -3.25 0.94
CA ARG A 144 14.17 -3.99 2.20
C ARG A 144 15.21 -3.54 3.23
N THR A 145 14.78 -3.25 4.45
CA THR A 145 15.64 -2.67 5.50
C THR A 145 16.22 -3.67 6.49
N ARG A 146 15.72 -4.91 6.49
CA ARG A 146 16.23 -6.03 7.30
C ARG A 146 16.08 -7.35 6.55
N GLU A 147 16.85 -8.34 6.95
CA GLU A 147 16.68 -9.72 6.48
C GLU A 147 15.36 -10.31 6.99
N VAL A 148 14.69 -11.11 6.18
CA VAL A 148 13.41 -11.74 6.49
C VAL A 148 13.41 -13.20 6.06
N GLU A 149 12.41 -13.96 6.51
CA GLU A 149 12.19 -15.31 5.99
C GLU A 149 11.80 -15.26 4.49
N ARG A 150 12.39 -16.17 3.70
CA ARG A 150 12.10 -16.26 2.27
C ARG A 150 10.63 -16.65 2.04
N LYS A 151 9.90 -15.83 1.30
CA LYS A 151 8.53 -16.12 0.90
C LYS A 151 8.49 -16.82 -0.48
N PRO A 152 7.41 -17.60 -0.77
CA PRO A 152 7.31 -18.37 -2.03
C PRO A 152 7.41 -17.52 -3.30
N TYR A 153 7.00 -16.25 -3.25
CA TYR A 153 7.07 -15.33 -4.40
C TYR A 153 8.45 -14.70 -4.61
N MET A 154 9.39 -14.87 -3.67
CA MET A 154 10.74 -14.33 -3.76
C MET A 154 11.58 -15.24 -4.68
N GLN A 155 11.58 -14.90 -5.97
CA GLN A 155 12.18 -15.74 -7.02
C GLN A 155 13.69 -15.63 -7.10
N LYS A 156 14.24 -14.42 -6.90
CA LYS A 156 15.67 -14.21 -7.01
C LYS A 156 16.40 -14.77 -5.79
N PRO A 157 17.66 -15.25 -5.95
CA PRO A 157 18.38 -15.95 -4.90
C PRO A 157 18.60 -15.20 -3.59
N ARG A 158 18.39 -13.88 -3.58
CA ARG A 158 18.65 -13.02 -2.42
C ARG A 158 17.50 -12.08 -2.09
N ASP A 159 16.30 -12.31 -2.64
CA ASP A 159 15.15 -11.40 -2.47
C ASP A 159 14.75 -11.18 -1.00
N TRP A 160 15.07 -12.10 -0.10
CA TRP A 160 14.80 -12.07 1.33
C TRP A 160 15.82 -11.28 2.14
N ARG A 161 16.97 -10.90 1.56
CA ARG A 161 18.02 -10.17 2.27
C ARG A 161 17.73 -8.68 2.38
N GLU A 162 18.32 -8.06 3.40
CA GLU A 162 18.35 -6.60 3.51
C GLU A 162 19.02 -5.96 2.29
N GLY A 163 18.60 -4.74 1.95
CA GLY A 163 19.09 -4.00 0.78
C GLY A 163 18.56 -4.49 -0.58
N MET A 164 17.82 -5.58 -0.62
CA MET A 164 17.22 -6.08 -1.88
C MET A 164 15.92 -5.33 -2.20
N LYS A 165 15.70 -5.07 -3.49
CA LYS A 165 14.50 -4.40 -3.97
C LYS A 165 13.35 -5.40 -4.15
N HIS A 166 12.14 -4.97 -3.79
CA HIS A 166 10.91 -5.71 -4.08
C HIS A 166 10.74 -5.92 -5.59
N SER A 167 10.31 -7.12 -5.96
CA SER A 167 10.04 -7.51 -7.35
C SER A 167 8.55 -7.81 -7.53
N SER A 168 7.87 -7.03 -8.37
CA SER A 168 6.45 -7.24 -8.73
C SER A 168 6.34 -8.06 -10.02
N THR A 169 6.75 -9.32 -9.98
CA THR A 169 6.63 -10.25 -11.12
C THR A 169 5.21 -10.79 -11.26
N ALA A 170 4.91 -11.47 -12.39
CA ALA A 170 3.64 -12.17 -12.56
C ALA A 170 3.39 -13.22 -11.47
N GLN A 171 4.44 -13.87 -10.98
CA GLN A 171 4.34 -14.83 -9.87
C GLN A 171 4.02 -14.12 -8.56
N THR A 172 4.68 -12.99 -8.27
CA THR A 172 4.36 -12.16 -7.11
C THR A 172 2.88 -11.75 -7.13
N MET A 173 2.39 -11.27 -8.27
CA MET A 173 1.00 -10.85 -8.40
C MET A 173 0.01 -12.01 -8.24
N ARG A 174 0.33 -13.21 -8.75
CA ARG A 174 -0.51 -14.41 -8.50
C ARG A 174 -0.57 -14.76 -7.01
N HIS A 175 0.59 -14.77 -6.34
CA HIS A 175 0.68 -15.04 -4.91
C HIS A 175 -0.15 -14.02 -4.11
N LEU A 176 0.00 -12.73 -4.37
CA LEU A 176 -0.72 -11.68 -3.65
C LEU A 176 -2.23 -11.73 -3.87
N ARG A 177 -2.70 -12.11 -5.07
CA ARG A 177 -4.13 -12.34 -5.31
C ARG A 177 -4.67 -13.50 -4.49
N VAL A 178 -3.94 -14.60 -4.43
CA VAL A 178 -4.31 -15.75 -3.56
C VAL A 178 -4.35 -15.32 -2.10
N ALA A 179 -3.35 -14.57 -1.64
CA ALA A 179 -3.31 -14.07 -0.26
C ALA A 179 -4.50 -13.15 0.07
N VAL A 180 -4.95 -12.30 -0.88
CA VAL A 180 -6.17 -11.49 -0.69
C VAL A 180 -7.41 -12.38 -0.61
N MET A 181 -7.51 -13.42 -1.44
CA MET A 181 -8.64 -14.37 -1.40
C MET A 181 -8.70 -15.09 -0.05
N GLU A 182 -7.57 -15.61 0.43
CA GLU A 182 -7.47 -16.29 1.73
C GLU A 182 -7.84 -15.33 2.87
N MET A 183 -7.29 -14.10 2.86
CA MET A 183 -7.63 -13.06 3.84
C MET A 183 -9.14 -12.76 3.87
N CYS A 184 -9.78 -12.62 2.70
CA CYS A 184 -11.23 -12.38 2.62
C CYS A 184 -12.03 -13.60 3.11
N GLN A 185 -11.60 -14.81 2.78
CA GLN A 185 -12.24 -16.04 3.24
C GLN A 185 -12.20 -16.16 4.77
N ASP A 186 -11.03 -15.95 5.36
CA ASP A 186 -10.84 -16.02 6.82
C ASP A 186 -11.65 -14.94 7.56
N ALA A 187 -11.76 -13.76 6.96
CA ALA A 187 -12.55 -12.64 7.47
C ALA A 187 -14.06 -12.77 7.16
N LYS A 188 -14.50 -13.83 6.46
CA LYS A 188 -15.88 -14.04 5.99
C LYS A 188 -16.41 -12.91 5.12
N LEU A 189 -15.54 -12.38 4.25
CA LEU A 189 -15.85 -11.34 3.26
C LEU A 189 -16.01 -11.96 1.87
N TYR A 190 -16.61 -11.20 0.96
CA TYR A 190 -16.74 -11.59 -0.44
C TYR A 190 -15.36 -11.67 -1.09
N GLN A 191 -15.07 -12.79 -1.71
CA GLN A 191 -13.79 -13.08 -2.34
C GLN A 191 -13.69 -12.47 -3.74
N ILE A 192 -12.47 -12.49 -4.28
CA ILE A 192 -12.20 -12.23 -5.69
C ILE A 192 -12.67 -13.44 -6.52
N ASP A 193 -13.36 -13.20 -7.64
CA ASP A 193 -13.59 -14.22 -8.66
C ASP A 193 -12.39 -14.30 -9.60
#